data_62267eaeb27295843ad96530519e68f5
#
_entry.id   62267eaeb27295843ad96530519e68f5
#
_cell.length_a   1.000
_cell.length_b   1.000
_cell.length_c   1.000
_cell.angle_alpha   90.00
_cell.angle_beta   90.00
_cell.angle_gamma   90.00
#
_symmetry.space_group_name_H-M   'P 1'
#
loop_
_entity.id
_entity.type
_entity.pdbx_description
1 polymer ?
#
loop_
_entity_poly.entity_id
_entity_poly.type
_entity_poly.pdbx_seq_one_letter_code
_entity_poly.pdbx_strand_id
1 'polypeptide(L)'
;MSEVTAFSCRKAVPVDIGGITVCCESFKASAARVLNEESTADGGTAVTNSAFRSSRLFFSGRVCTQGQPEDFILGFNALVHSPADFSVEYMGLTFSGCRMMSYTFEDKGGEWADVAVTLTTAETIERSDDP
;
A
#
# COMPACT_ATOMS: atom_id res chain seq x y z
N MET A 1 13.59 4.36 -30.87
CA MET A 1 13.23 4.65 -30.44
C MET A 1 13.05 4.88 -29.19
N SER A 2 13.38 4.97 -28.57
CA SER A 2 13.27 4.96 -27.20
C SER A 2 13.03 6.27 -26.59
N GLU A 3 13.11 7.28 -27.34
CA GLU A 3 12.87 8.56 -26.77
C GLU A 3 11.48 8.73 -26.33
N VAL A 4 10.57 7.99 -26.91
CA VAL A 4 9.20 8.01 -26.46
C VAL A 4 9.11 7.61 -25.01
N THR A 5 9.99 6.74 -24.57
CA THR A 5 9.90 6.26 -23.21
C THR A 5 10.23 7.34 -22.20
N ALA A 6 10.91 8.42 -22.61
CA ALA A 6 11.19 9.48 -21.68
C ALA A 6 9.93 10.15 -21.17
N PHE A 7 8.84 10.07 -21.91
CA PHE A 7 7.60 10.70 -21.52
C PHE A 7 6.53 9.70 -21.12
N SER A 8 6.84 8.42 -21.16
CA SER A 8 5.83 7.44 -20.82
C SER A 8 5.94 7.06 -19.35
N CYS A 9 4.91 6.41 -18.86
CA CYS A 9 4.93 5.89 -17.52
C CYS A 9 5.95 4.77 -17.45
N ARG A 10 6.56 4.62 -16.29
CA ARG A 10 7.48 3.52 -16.12
C ARG A 10 6.73 2.20 -16.18
N LYS A 11 7.47 1.15 -16.43
CA LYS A 11 6.89 -0.17 -16.47
C LYS A 11 6.41 -0.58 -15.10
N ALA A 12 5.51 -1.54 -15.08
CA ALA A 12 5.01 -2.09 -13.84
C ALA A 12 6.16 -2.68 -13.02
N VAL A 13 6.05 -2.56 -11.71
CA VAL A 13 7.07 -3.02 -10.78
C VAL A 13 6.48 -4.15 -9.96
N PRO A 14 7.14 -5.32 -9.90
CA PRO A 14 6.61 -6.40 -9.07
C PRO A 14 6.77 -6.05 -7.60
N VAL A 15 5.70 -6.21 -6.85
CA VAL A 15 5.66 -5.93 -5.43
C VAL A 15 5.07 -7.12 -4.73
N ASP A 16 5.74 -7.58 -3.68
CA ASP A 16 5.28 -8.71 -2.89
C ASP A 16 4.41 -8.18 -1.76
N ILE A 17 3.14 -8.46 -1.82
CA ILE A 17 2.19 -8.01 -0.81
C ILE A 17 1.68 -9.25 -0.09
N GLY A 18 2.27 -9.52 1.09
CA GLY A 18 1.86 -10.66 1.89
C GLY A 18 2.06 -12.00 1.22
N GLY A 19 3.08 -12.11 0.36
CA GLY A 19 3.35 -13.35 -0.34
C GLY A 19 2.75 -13.41 -1.73
N ILE A 20 2.01 -12.39 -2.13
CA ILE A 20 1.39 -12.36 -3.46
C ILE A 20 2.08 -11.28 -4.27
N THR A 21 2.60 -11.66 -5.43
CA THR A 21 3.30 -10.71 -6.28
C THR A 21 2.31 -9.99 -7.18
N VAL A 22 2.30 -8.68 -7.07
CA VAL A 22 1.45 -7.81 -7.88
C VAL A 22 2.35 -6.99 -8.78
N CYS A 23 2.03 -6.94 -10.07
CA CYS A 23 2.73 -6.05 -10.99
C CYS A 23 2.11 -4.67 -10.85
N CYS A 24 2.74 -3.86 -10.01
CA CYS A 24 2.19 -2.58 -9.58
C CYS A 24 2.42 -1.53 -10.66
N GLU A 25 1.34 -0.92 -11.10
CA GLU A 25 1.41 0.12 -12.13
C GLU A 25 1.27 1.50 -11.53
N SER A 26 0.72 1.60 -10.34
CA SER A 26 0.47 2.88 -9.73
C SER A 26 0.54 2.72 -8.22
N PHE A 27 1.10 3.71 -7.56
CA PHE A 27 1.28 3.69 -6.13
C PHE A 27 0.98 5.06 -5.57
N LYS A 28 0.30 5.08 -4.44
CA LYS A 28 -0.01 6.33 -3.75
C LYS A 28 0.16 6.09 -2.26
N ALA A 29 0.79 7.03 -1.60
CA ALA A 29 0.95 6.97 -0.15
C ALA A 29 0.38 8.24 0.44
N SER A 30 -0.28 8.11 1.58
CA SER A 30 -0.80 9.28 2.27
C SER A 30 -0.66 9.06 3.76
N ALA A 31 -0.41 10.16 4.47
CA ALA A 31 -0.27 10.14 5.90
C ALA A 31 -0.79 11.47 6.42
N ALA A 32 -1.23 11.45 7.67
CA ALA A 32 -1.76 12.67 8.27
C ALA A 32 -1.39 12.67 9.74
N ARG A 33 -1.21 13.87 10.25
CA ARG A 33 -0.99 14.08 11.66
C ARG A 33 -2.28 14.59 12.28
N VAL A 34 -2.62 14.04 13.43
CA VAL A 34 -3.76 14.51 14.19
C VAL A 34 -3.24 15.33 15.34
N LEU A 35 -3.70 16.57 15.43
CA LEU A 35 -3.31 17.46 16.50
C LEU A 35 -4.54 17.77 17.33
N ASN A 36 -4.42 17.61 18.63
CA ASN A 36 -5.48 17.95 19.55
C ASN A 36 -5.12 19.26 20.22
N GLU A 37 -6.04 20.21 20.18
CA GLU A 37 -5.86 21.51 20.80
C GLU A 37 -6.91 21.70 21.86
N GLU A 38 -6.49 22.19 23.01
CA GLU A 38 -7.39 22.42 24.11
C GLU A 38 -7.23 23.86 24.59
N SER A 39 -8.35 24.45 24.93
CA SER A 39 -8.32 25.78 25.51
C SER A 39 -7.75 25.70 26.92
N THR A 40 -6.85 26.63 27.24
CA THR A 40 -6.28 26.69 28.57
C THR A 40 -7.14 27.62 29.43
N ALA A 41 -6.92 27.56 30.73
CA ALA A 41 -7.73 28.31 31.65
C ALA A 41 -7.59 29.83 31.47
N ASP A 42 -6.48 30.27 30.90
CA ASP A 42 -6.26 31.71 30.68
C ASP A 42 -6.71 32.15 29.31
N GLY A 43 -7.43 31.33 28.59
CA GLY A 43 -7.97 31.72 27.31
C GLY A 43 -7.11 31.41 26.12
N GLY A 44 -5.91 30.87 26.34
CA GLY A 44 -5.06 30.42 25.23
C GLY A 44 -5.43 29.06 24.77
N THR A 45 -4.71 28.59 23.78
CA THR A 45 -4.84 27.22 23.33
C THR A 45 -3.48 26.56 23.39
N ALA A 46 -3.48 25.27 23.63
CA ALA A 46 -2.27 24.49 23.67
C ALA A 46 -2.46 23.22 22.89
N VAL A 47 -1.41 22.81 22.20
CA VAL A 47 -1.41 21.51 21.54
C VAL A 47 -0.95 20.51 22.59
N THR A 48 -1.92 19.83 23.18
CA THR A 48 -1.63 18.94 24.31
C THR A 48 -1.31 17.55 23.88
N ASN A 49 -1.60 17.21 22.63
CA ASN A 49 -1.40 15.85 22.16
C ASN A 49 -1.26 15.88 20.67
N SER A 50 -0.26 15.18 20.17
CA SER A 50 -0.15 15.03 18.73
C SER A 50 0.07 13.56 18.45
N ALA A 51 -0.70 13.05 17.51
CA ALA A 51 -0.66 11.66 17.14
C ALA A 51 -0.64 11.56 15.64
N PHE A 52 -0.03 10.49 15.15
CA PHE A 52 -0.01 10.24 13.72
C PHE A 52 -1.10 9.21 13.42
N ARG A 53 -1.87 9.50 12.40
CA ARG A 53 -2.73 8.46 11.85
C ARG A 53 -1.85 7.47 11.12
N SER A 54 -2.35 6.26 11.02
CA SER A 54 -1.66 5.28 10.21
C SER A 54 -1.54 5.78 8.79
N SER A 55 -0.40 5.53 8.19
CA SER A 55 -0.23 5.82 6.78
C SER A 55 -1.04 4.86 5.96
N ARG A 56 -1.48 5.31 4.81
CA ARG A 56 -2.22 4.47 3.87
C ARG A 56 -1.44 4.35 2.59
N LEU A 57 -1.37 3.13 2.10
CA LEU A 57 -0.61 2.80 0.92
C LEU A 57 -1.55 2.17 -0.08
N PHE A 58 -1.60 2.73 -1.28
CA PHE A 58 -2.50 2.25 -2.32
C PHE A 58 -1.66 1.71 -3.46
N PHE A 59 -1.76 0.43 -3.70
CA PHE A 59 -1.08 -0.23 -4.81
C PHE A 59 -2.12 -0.67 -5.81
N SER A 60 -1.90 -0.36 -7.06
CA SER A 60 -2.81 -0.72 -8.12
C SER A 60 -2.03 -1.32 -9.27
N GLY A 61 -2.49 -2.43 -9.79
CA GLY A 61 -1.80 -3.07 -10.88
C GLY A 61 -2.52 -4.32 -11.31
N ARG A 62 -1.76 -5.33 -11.70
CA ARG A 62 -2.33 -6.56 -12.21
C ARG A 62 -1.56 -7.75 -11.68
N VAL A 63 -2.27 -8.87 -11.61
CA VAL A 63 -1.63 -10.14 -11.29
C VAL A 63 -1.87 -11.10 -12.45
N CYS A 64 -0.89 -11.96 -12.68
CA CYS A 64 -1.01 -12.98 -13.71
C CYS A 64 -1.65 -14.20 -13.10
N THR A 65 -2.91 -14.44 -13.43
CA THR A 65 -3.66 -15.53 -12.86
C THR A 65 -3.58 -16.77 -13.72
N GLN A 66 -3.17 -16.62 -14.97
CA GLN A 66 -3.14 -17.73 -15.93
C GLN A 66 -4.51 -18.38 -16.05
N GLY A 67 -5.57 -17.59 -15.91
CA GLY A 67 -6.92 -18.10 -15.99
C GLY A 67 -7.43 -18.77 -14.73
N GLN A 68 -6.65 -18.72 -13.64
CA GLN A 68 -7.05 -19.37 -12.39
C GLN A 68 -6.94 -18.36 -11.26
N PRO A 69 -7.96 -17.52 -11.08
CA PRO A 69 -7.88 -16.45 -10.09
C PRO A 69 -8.16 -16.87 -8.66
N GLU A 70 -8.62 -18.10 -8.44
CA GLU A 70 -9.17 -18.45 -7.13
C GLU A 70 -8.11 -18.37 -6.03
N ASP A 71 -6.86 -18.74 -6.31
CA ASP A 71 -5.84 -18.67 -5.26
C ASP A 71 -5.52 -17.24 -4.88
N PHE A 72 -5.57 -16.33 -5.85
CA PHE A 72 -5.32 -14.92 -5.56
C PHE A 72 -6.44 -14.35 -4.72
N ILE A 73 -7.67 -14.67 -5.05
CA ILE A 73 -8.81 -14.17 -4.29
C ILE A 73 -8.76 -14.68 -2.86
N LEU A 74 -8.47 -15.96 -2.69
CA LEU A 74 -8.36 -16.54 -1.34
C LEU A 74 -7.20 -15.91 -0.58
N GLY A 75 -6.08 -15.68 -1.25
CA GLY A 75 -4.93 -15.06 -0.60
C GLY A 75 -5.20 -13.66 -0.14
N PHE A 76 -5.79 -12.82 -1.00
CA PHE A 76 -6.10 -11.46 -0.61
C PHE A 76 -7.14 -11.43 0.49
N ASN A 77 -8.13 -12.30 0.41
CA ASN A 77 -9.15 -12.33 1.45
C ASN A 77 -8.56 -12.74 2.79
N ALA A 78 -7.60 -13.66 2.76
CA ALA A 78 -6.93 -14.07 3.99
C ALA A 78 -6.15 -12.90 4.60
N LEU A 79 -5.52 -12.10 3.76
CA LEU A 79 -4.76 -10.96 4.25
C LEU A 79 -5.66 -9.93 4.92
N VAL A 80 -6.83 -9.68 4.36
CA VAL A 80 -7.75 -8.72 4.95
C VAL A 80 -8.20 -9.18 6.34
N HIS A 81 -8.36 -10.47 6.52
CA HIS A 81 -8.85 -11.01 7.78
C HIS A 81 -7.75 -11.40 8.74
N SER A 82 -6.50 -11.25 8.34
CA SER A 82 -5.38 -11.68 9.17
C SER A 82 -5.05 -10.62 10.22
N PRO A 83 -4.85 -11.01 11.47
CA PRO A 83 -4.37 -10.05 12.47
C PRO A 83 -2.88 -9.80 12.40
N ALA A 84 -2.16 -10.58 11.63
CA ALA A 84 -0.71 -10.43 11.53
C ALA A 84 -0.37 -9.34 10.53
N ASP A 85 0.75 -8.67 10.78
CA ASP A 85 1.22 -7.66 9.83
C ASP A 85 2.33 -8.25 8.97
N PHE A 86 2.73 -7.49 7.97
CA PHE A 86 3.77 -7.91 7.05
C PHE A 86 4.51 -6.68 6.56
N SER A 87 5.62 -6.90 5.90
CA SER A 87 6.41 -5.82 5.33
C SER A 87 6.28 -5.83 3.82
N VAL A 88 6.36 -4.65 3.24
CA VAL A 88 6.30 -4.48 1.80
C VAL A 88 7.47 -3.60 1.39
N GLU A 89 8.13 -3.97 0.30
CA GLU A 89 9.18 -3.14 -0.27
C GLU A 89 8.76 -2.65 -1.63
N TYR A 90 9.02 -1.36 -1.88
CA TYR A 90 8.63 -0.75 -3.13
C TYR A 90 9.65 0.32 -3.48
N MET A 91 10.36 0.13 -4.61
CA MET A 91 11.25 1.14 -5.16
C MET A 91 12.24 1.69 -4.13
N GLY A 92 12.82 0.81 -3.34
CA GLY A 92 13.81 1.22 -2.36
C GLY A 92 13.25 1.73 -1.05
N LEU A 93 11.96 1.58 -0.85
CA LEU A 93 11.33 1.94 0.42
C LEU A 93 10.81 0.69 1.10
N THR A 94 10.88 0.68 2.41
CA THR A 94 10.35 -0.42 3.22
C THR A 94 9.20 0.08 4.06
N PHE A 95 8.09 -0.62 3.95
CA PHE A 95 6.90 -0.33 4.75
C PHE A 95 6.71 -1.50 5.70
N SER A 96 6.92 -1.25 6.98
CA SER A 96 6.83 -2.27 8.01
C SER A 96 5.47 -2.23 8.69
N GLY A 97 5.07 -3.35 9.29
CA GLY A 97 3.85 -3.38 10.05
C GLY A 97 2.60 -3.12 9.22
N CYS A 98 2.61 -3.55 7.98
CA CYS A 98 1.49 -3.32 7.08
C CYS A 98 0.37 -4.31 7.33
N ARG A 99 -0.85 -3.82 7.22
CA ARG A 99 -2.03 -4.67 7.23
C ARG A 99 -2.92 -4.27 6.08
N MET A 100 -3.58 -5.26 5.50
CA MET A 100 -4.43 -4.98 4.35
C MET A 100 -5.80 -4.52 4.86
N MET A 101 -6.19 -3.31 4.47
CA MET A 101 -7.50 -2.78 4.81
C MET A 101 -8.55 -3.26 3.85
N SER A 102 -8.21 -3.30 2.58
CA SER A 102 -9.17 -3.68 1.56
C SER A 102 -8.45 -4.06 0.28
N TYR A 103 -9.15 -4.77 -0.56
CA TYR A 103 -8.63 -5.08 -1.88
C TYR A 103 -9.79 -5.10 -2.86
N THR A 104 -9.45 -4.89 -4.11
CA THR A 104 -10.39 -5.05 -5.21
C THR A 104 -9.73 -5.97 -6.22
N PHE A 105 -10.45 -6.96 -6.67
CA PHE A 105 -9.92 -7.93 -7.60
C PHE A 105 -10.93 -8.08 -8.72
N GLU A 106 -10.51 -7.82 -9.93
CA GLU A 106 -11.41 -7.92 -11.07
C GLU A 106 -10.80 -8.85 -12.11
N ASP A 107 -11.44 -9.98 -12.31
CA ASP A 107 -11.02 -10.97 -13.28
C ASP A 107 -11.89 -10.76 -14.53
N LYS A 108 -11.22 -10.44 -15.63
CA LYS A 108 -11.94 -10.16 -16.87
C LYS A 108 -11.89 -11.33 -17.83
N GLY A 109 -11.49 -12.50 -17.34
CA GLY A 109 -11.51 -13.71 -18.15
C GLY A 109 -10.25 -14.00 -18.92
N GLY A 110 -9.22 -13.18 -18.75
CA GLY A 110 -7.94 -13.42 -19.40
C GLY A 110 -6.93 -14.02 -18.46
N GLU A 111 -5.66 -13.88 -18.81
CA GLU A 111 -4.58 -14.38 -17.98
C GLU A 111 -4.20 -13.38 -16.89
N TRP A 112 -4.70 -12.18 -16.95
CA TRP A 112 -4.38 -11.11 -16.00
C TRP A 112 -5.66 -10.60 -15.37
N ALA A 113 -5.56 -10.24 -14.12
CA ALA A 113 -6.66 -9.64 -13.38
C ALA A 113 -6.21 -8.30 -12.84
N ASP A 114 -7.12 -7.36 -12.75
CA ASP A 114 -6.84 -6.06 -12.18
C ASP A 114 -6.98 -6.14 -10.68
N VAL A 115 -6.03 -5.52 -9.97
CA VAL A 115 -5.97 -5.59 -8.53
C VAL A 115 -5.67 -4.20 -7.97
N ALA A 116 -6.38 -3.82 -6.94
CA ALA A 116 -6.07 -2.63 -6.17
C ALA A 116 -6.13 -3.01 -4.70
N VAL A 117 -5.08 -2.68 -3.96
CA VAL A 117 -5.04 -2.99 -2.53
C VAL A 117 -4.75 -1.73 -1.76
N THR A 118 -5.35 -1.65 -0.59
CA THR A 118 -5.09 -0.58 0.35
C THR A 118 -4.51 -1.19 1.61
N LEU A 119 -3.32 -0.75 1.95
CA LEU A 119 -2.65 -1.19 3.17
C LEU A 119 -2.59 -0.04 4.14
N THR A 120 -2.44 -0.36 5.40
CA THR A 120 -2.24 0.64 6.43
C THR A 120 -1.05 0.21 7.26
N THR A 121 -0.28 1.19 7.72
CA THR A 121 0.82 0.93 8.63
C THR A 121 0.93 2.08 9.61
N ALA A 122 1.16 1.74 10.87
CA ALA A 122 1.41 2.74 11.89
C ALA A 122 2.90 3.06 12.00
N GLU A 123 3.73 2.36 11.25
CA GLU A 123 5.17 2.51 11.34
C GLU A 123 5.67 3.54 10.36
N THR A 124 6.85 4.06 10.62
CA THR A 124 7.48 5.02 9.74
C THR A 124 7.96 4.33 8.47
N ILE A 125 7.80 5.02 7.36
CA ILE A 125 8.32 4.53 6.09
C ILE A 125 9.82 4.79 6.08
N GLU A 126 10.60 3.79 5.73
CA GLU A 126 12.04 3.89 5.76
C GLU A 126 12.62 3.53 4.41
N ARG A 127 13.79 4.09 4.13
CA ARG A 127 14.52 3.67 2.96
C ARG A 127 15.06 2.27 3.19
N SER A 128 14.92 1.41 2.20
CA SER A 128 15.49 0.09 2.30
C SER A 128 17.00 0.20 2.47
N ASP A 129 17.49 -0.44 3.53
CA ASP A 129 18.91 -0.41 3.79
C ASP A 129 19.55 -1.50 2.99
N ASP A 130 20.00 -1.13 1.84
CA ASP A 130 20.48 -2.11 0.92
C ASP A 130 21.96 -1.95 0.77
N PRO A 131 22.72 -2.85 1.29
CA PRO A 131 24.18 -2.74 1.20
C PRO A 131 24.70 -2.87 -0.20
#